data_b92bea045a97c88bf443b027d23e4f0e
#
_entry.id   b92bea045a97c88bf443b027d23e4f0e
#
_cell.length_a   1.000
_cell.length_b   1.000
_cell.length_c   1.000
_cell.angle_alpha   90.00
_cell.angle_beta   90.00
_cell.angle_gamma   90.00
#
_symmetry.space_group_name_H-M   'P 1'
#
loop_
_entity.id
_entity.type
_entity.pdbx_description
1 polymer ?
#
loop_
_entity_poly.entity_id
_entity_poly.type
_entity_poly.pdbx_seq_one_letter_code
_entity_poly.pdbx_strand_id
1 'polypeptide(L)'
;VLRRAVKFARSLGLGIDSPFLGKLVPTLVDEFGAVFPELISKKDTIIEILDSEELLFGQTIDRGMKLFESERKNTTGKIFSGKTAFDLESTYGFPIDLTDLMASEFGLSVDEGEYEKYLKEHQQISKGNAKSEIISAMDFKTDVETKFTGFDELKSNALVIDLIEREGKHYAIVDTCPLYAEKGGQVSDQGHLMINDKIIKIEGVMQVGAAFCLEIEEPIDSWEGNPIEVTVSVDSERRKRVESHHTATHLMHWALHQAIGPDVSQQGSLVDCDRLRFDFNSEALSKDQLLAVETIVNEKIKDNDLVSWTEVKHADIKDRSDIMQFFGDKYGEMVRVVQIGGNDNDLDGYSMELCGGTHLRNTGEVGSFKIKTEGAISAGVRRIEAVCGEAAQEYVEERIAELTKESEDFEVRLLKVLASLGDDNKSSRELGDSATLEQWEEYKDSIKNDLISAEKKLKKKQSSNAAAEADSIVTGLIADAVGDPPIVIHSLE
;
A
#
# COMPACT_ATOMS: atom_id res chain seq x y z
N VAL A 1 -14.36 19.10 -0.02
CA VAL A 1 -14.43 20.55 0.16
C VAL A 1 -13.22 21.22 -0.49
N LEU A 2 -11.97 20.83 -0.18
CA LEU A 2 -10.73 21.47 -0.63
C LEU A 2 -10.63 21.52 -2.17
N ARG A 3 -10.77 20.38 -2.87
CA ARG A 3 -10.67 20.31 -4.34
C ARG A 3 -11.70 21.18 -5.04
N ARG A 4 -12.90 21.30 -4.46
CA ARG A 4 -13.94 22.23 -4.93
C ARG A 4 -13.48 23.68 -4.76
N ALA A 5 -12.90 24.04 -3.61
CA ALA A 5 -12.35 25.36 -3.35
C ALA A 5 -11.22 25.69 -4.34
N VAL A 6 -10.31 24.77 -4.61
CA VAL A 6 -9.22 24.95 -5.60
C VAL A 6 -9.77 25.22 -7.01
N LYS A 7 -10.78 24.42 -7.46
CA LYS A 7 -11.43 24.64 -8.78
C LYS A 7 -12.00 26.05 -8.90
N PHE A 8 -12.74 26.50 -7.89
CA PHE A 8 -13.34 27.84 -7.93
C PHE A 8 -12.30 28.96 -7.75
N ALA A 9 -11.30 28.77 -6.88
CA ALA A 9 -10.21 29.73 -6.74
C ALA A 9 -9.50 29.95 -8.08
N ARG A 10 -9.17 28.89 -8.82
CA ARG A 10 -8.57 28.98 -10.15
C ARG A 10 -9.46 29.67 -11.17
N SER A 11 -10.76 29.46 -11.14
CA SER A 11 -11.71 30.17 -12.01
C SER A 11 -11.77 31.69 -11.73
N LEU A 12 -11.35 32.09 -10.53
CA LEU A 12 -11.21 33.51 -10.12
C LEU A 12 -9.78 34.05 -10.31
N GLY A 13 -8.88 33.24 -10.88
CA GLY A 13 -7.47 33.63 -11.09
C GLY A 13 -6.57 33.49 -9.85
N LEU A 14 -7.05 32.79 -8.80
CA LEU A 14 -6.30 32.51 -7.58
C LEU A 14 -5.66 31.13 -7.64
N GLY A 15 -4.51 30.92 -6.98
CA GLY A 15 -3.86 29.62 -6.88
C GLY A 15 -3.27 29.09 -8.20
N ILE A 16 -3.00 29.94 -9.20
CA ILE A 16 -2.43 29.56 -10.50
C ILE A 16 -0.92 29.36 -10.39
N ASP A 17 -0.21 30.35 -9.87
CA ASP A 17 1.25 30.39 -9.79
C ASP A 17 1.80 29.88 -8.44
N SER A 18 0.99 29.90 -7.39
CA SER A 18 1.36 29.44 -6.04
C SER A 18 0.12 29.06 -5.24
N PRO A 19 0.23 28.13 -4.25
CA PRO A 19 -0.86 27.78 -3.37
C PRO A 19 -1.51 28.99 -2.71
N PHE A 20 -2.82 28.91 -2.55
CA PHE A 20 -3.65 30.00 -2.05
C PHE A 20 -4.35 29.65 -0.73
N LEU A 21 -4.76 28.39 -0.56
CA LEU A 21 -5.60 27.97 0.57
C LEU A 21 -4.85 28.06 1.91
N GLY A 22 -3.56 27.74 1.93
CA GLY A 22 -2.73 27.88 3.12
C GLY A 22 -2.67 29.30 3.66
N LYS A 23 -2.82 30.31 2.79
CA LYS A 23 -2.85 31.75 3.18
C LYS A 23 -4.10 32.13 4.00
N LEU A 24 -5.14 31.29 4.02
CA LEU A 24 -6.35 31.50 4.81
C LEU A 24 -6.22 31.00 6.24
N VAL A 25 -5.28 30.08 6.50
CA VAL A 25 -5.10 29.44 7.82
C VAL A 25 -4.81 30.46 8.95
N PRO A 26 -3.94 31.47 8.78
CA PRO A 26 -3.75 32.47 9.82
C PRO A 26 -5.06 33.13 10.29
N THR A 27 -5.95 33.49 9.36
CA THR A 27 -7.25 34.08 9.70
C THR A 27 -8.13 33.10 10.46
N LEU A 28 -8.13 31.80 10.06
CA LEU A 28 -8.86 30.76 10.79
C LEU A 28 -8.34 30.59 12.22
N VAL A 29 -7.02 30.63 12.40
CA VAL A 29 -6.39 30.56 13.73
C VAL A 29 -6.77 31.77 14.59
N ASP A 30 -6.77 32.96 14.03
CA ASP A 30 -7.13 34.19 14.75
C ASP A 30 -8.61 34.16 15.21
N GLU A 31 -9.51 33.65 14.36
CA GLU A 31 -10.95 33.66 14.67
C GLU A 31 -11.40 32.46 15.54
N PHE A 32 -10.80 31.27 15.34
CA PHE A 32 -11.26 30.04 15.95
C PHE A 32 -10.28 29.39 16.92
N GLY A 33 -9.03 29.84 16.98
CA GLY A 33 -7.98 29.22 17.79
C GLY A 33 -8.26 29.24 19.31
N ALA A 34 -9.04 30.22 19.80
CA ALA A 34 -9.46 30.23 21.21
C ALA A 34 -10.44 29.10 21.54
N VAL A 35 -11.20 28.61 20.57
CA VAL A 35 -12.19 27.52 20.73
C VAL A 35 -11.56 26.16 20.38
N PHE A 36 -10.64 26.16 19.41
CA PHE A 36 -9.95 24.98 18.89
C PHE A 36 -8.43 25.18 19.02
N PRO A 37 -7.81 24.93 20.20
CA PRO A 37 -6.39 25.19 20.44
C PRO A 37 -5.44 24.43 19.50
N GLU A 38 -5.87 23.31 18.95
CA GLU A 38 -5.15 22.52 17.95
C GLU A 38 -4.89 23.29 16.65
N LEU A 39 -5.72 24.27 16.30
CA LEU A 39 -5.47 25.14 15.16
C LEU A 39 -4.23 26.02 15.37
N ILE A 40 -3.97 26.42 16.62
CA ILE A 40 -2.77 27.20 16.97
C ILE A 40 -1.53 26.31 16.92
N SER A 41 -1.60 25.13 17.59
CA SER A 41 -0.45 24.23 17.74
C SER A 41 -0.05 23.57 16.42
N LYS A 42 -1.00 23.32 15.50
CA LYS A 42 -0.77 22.65 14.21
C LYS A 42 -0.84 23.60 13.01
N LYS A 43 -0.74 24.92 13.22
CA LYS A 43 -0.90 25.93 12.17
C LYS A 43 -0.02 25.67 10.96
N ASP A 44 1.27 25.44 11.18
CA ASP A 44 2.25 25.28 10.09
C ASP A 44 2.02 23.96 9.35
N THR A 45 1.76 22.88 10.04
CA THR A 45 1.39 21.59 9.46
C THR A 45 0.12 21.68 8.60
N ILE A 46 -0.89 22.43 9.06
CA ILE A 46 -2.12 22.65 8.27
C ILE A 46 -1.82 23.40 6.98
N ILE A 47 -0.96 24.44 7.04
CA ILE A 47 -0.56 25.20 5.85
C ILE A 47 0.16 24.28 4.86
N GLU A 48 1.14 23.50 5.32
CA GLU A 48 1.92 22.57 4.47
C GLU A 48 1.02 21.54 3.78
N ILE A 49 0.09 20.93 4.51
CA ILE A 49 -0.85 19.95 3.95
C ILE A 49 -1.76 20.61 2.91
N LEU A 50 -2.32 21.79 3.19
CA LEU A 50 -3.19 22.50 2.26
C LEU A 50 -2.45 22.90 0.98
N ASP A 51 -1.24 23.43 1.11
CA ASP A 51 -0.42 23.84 -0.02
C ASP A 51 0.01 22.66 -0.87
N SER A 52 0.40 21.54 -0.24
CA SER A 52 0.75 20.29 -0.91
C SER A 52 -0.43 19.72 -1.71
N GLU A 53 -1.60 19.60 -1.07
CA GLU A 53 -2.83 19.12 -1.73
C GLU A 53 -3.25 20.03 -2.89
N GLU A 54 -3.14 21.34 -2.74
CA GLU A 54 -3.47 22.30 -3.80
C GLU A 54 -2.53 22.16 -4.99
N LEU A 55 -1.21 21.97 -4.75
CA LEU A 55 -0.22 21.73 -5.79
C LEU A 55 -0.46 20.42 -6.53
N LEU A 56 -0.71 19.32 -5.80
CA LEU A 56 -0.98 18.02 -6.39
C LEU A 56 -2.24 18.03 -7.24
N PHE A 57 -3.33 18.58 -6.73
CA PHE A 57 -4.56 18.71 -7.51
C PHE A 57 -4.37 19.66 -8.69
N GLY A 58 -3.60 20.73 -8.50
CA GLY A 58 -3.24 21.67 -9.56
C GLY A 58 -2.58 21.02 -10.78
N GLN A 59 -1.77 19.98 -10.59
CA GLN A 59 -1.12 19.23 -11.68
C GLN A 59 -2.09 18.41 -12.52
N THR A 60 -3.18 17.96 -11.91
CA THR A 60 -4.17 17.07 -12.56
C THR A 60 -5.40 17.83 -13.06
N ILE A 61 -5.72 19.00 -12.48
CA ILE A 61 -6.94 19.74 -12.78
C ILE A 61 -7.09 20.07 -14.25
N ASP A 62 -6.04 20.52 -14.92
CA ASP A 62 -6.09 20.91 -16.33
C ASP A 62 -6.37 19.72 -17.26
N ARG A 63 -5.87 18.54 -16.92
CA ARG A 63 -6.12 17.30 -17.67
C ARG A 63 -7.54 16.80 -17.45
N GLY A 64 -8.00 16.79 -16.19
CA GLY A 64 -9.36 16.42 -15.84
C GLY A 64 -10.39 17.36 -16.47
N MET A 65 -10.16 18.66 -16.46
CA MET A 65 -11.01 19.64 -17.15
C MET A 65 -11.09 19.39 -18.67
N LYS A 66 -10.00 19.01 -19.32
CA LYS A 66 -10.01 18.65 -20.74
C LYS A 66 -10.86 17.39 -21.01
N LEU A 67 -10.75 16.38 -20.14
CA LEU A 67 -11.57 15.18 -20.24
C LEU A 67 -13.05 15.51 -20.06
N PHE A 68 -13.40 16.28 -19.01
CA PHE A 68 -14.75 16.73 -18.75
C PHE A 68 -15.35 17.49 -19.97
N GLU A 69 -14.62 18.47 -20.51
CA GLU A 69 -15.05 19.26 -21.66
C GLU A 69 -15.23 18.42 -22.95
N SER A 70 -14.36 17.42 -23.14
CA SER A 70 -14.48 16.47 -24.25
C SER A 70 -15.76 15.66 -24.15
N GLU A 71 -16.03 15.09 -22.96
CA GLU A 71 -17.26 14.31 -22.73
C GLU A 71 -18.51 15.18 -22.84
N ARG A 72 -18.49 16.37 -22.25
CA ARG A 72 -19.59 17.33 -22.34
C ARG A 72 -19.98 17.64 -23.79
N LYS A 73 -18.99 17.82 -24.67
CA LYS A 73 -19.22 18.11 -26.11
C LYS A 73 -19.76 16.91 -26.86
N ASN A 74 -19.41 15.70 -26.46
CA ASN A 74 -19.83 14.45 -27.07
C ASN A 74 -21.18 13.94 -26.54
N THR A 75 -21.64 14.47 -25.41
CA THR A 75 -22.89 14.08 -24.77
C THR A 75 -24.08 14.50 -25.63
N THR A 76 -24.83 13.54 -26.14
CA THR A 76 -26.09 13.73 -26.88
C THR A 76 -27.22 13.50 -25.89
N GLY A 77 -27.79 14.58 -25.33
CA GLY A 77 -28.86 14.50 -24.34
C GLY A 77 -28.53 15.24 -23.06
N LYS A 78 -29.07 14.76 -21.92
CA LYS A 78 -28.91 15.41 -20.61
C LYS A 78 -28.11 14.57 -19.60
N ILE A 79 -27.59 13.43 -20.03
CA ILE A 79 -26.90 12.50 -19.13
C ILE A 79 -25.41 12.48 -19.48
N PHE A 80 -24.57 12.86 -18.51
CA PHE A 80 -23.11 12.78 -18.59
C PHE A 80 -22.67 11.35 -18.21
N SER A 81 -21.69 10.79 -18.94
CA SER A 81 -21.24 9.41 -18.72
C SER A 81 -20.75 9.16 -17.30
N GLY A 82 -21.33 8.16 -16.64
CA GLY A 82 -20.90 7.70 -15.31
C GLY A 82 -19.50 7.09 -15.34
N LYS A 83 -19.11 6.44 -16.47
CA LYS A 83 -17.75 5.96 -16.68
C LYS A 83 -16.75 7.12 -16.68
N THR A 84 -17.02 8.18 -17.44
CA THR A 84 -16.13 9.35 -17.47
C THR A 84 -16.09 10.05 -16.12
N ALA A 85 -17.19 10.08 -15.37
CA ALA A 85 -17.19 10.58 -13.99
C ALA A 85 -16.31 9.74 -13.06
N PHE A 86 -16.35 8.41 -13.21
CA PHE A 86 -15.45 7.52 -12.49
C PHE A 86 -13.97 7.71 -12.90
N ASP A 87 -13.67 7.85 -14.19
CA ASP A 87 -12.30 8.11 -14.66
C ASP A 87 -11.78 9.47 -14.14
N LEU A 88 -12.65 10.49 -14.06
CA LEU A 88 -12.33 11.79 -13.47
C LEU A 88 -11.98 11.67 -11.98
N GLU A 89 -12.68 10.86 -11.22
CA GLU A 89 -12.39 10.66 -9.80
C GLU A 89 -11.14 9.80 -9.59
N SER A 90 -11.07 8.64 -10.22
CA SER A 90 -10.02 7.65 -9.98
C SER A 90 -8.65 8.08 -10.51
N THR A 91 -8.61 8.84 -11.61
CA THR A 91 -7.35 9.21 -12.30
C THR A 91 -6.96 10.66 -12.05
N TYR A 92 -7.92 11.58 -12.02
CA TYR A 92 -7.66 13.01 -11.93
C TYR A 92 -8.07 13.62 -10.59
N GLY A 93 -8.65 12.83 -9.70
CA GLY A 93 -9.04 13.28 -8.37
C GLY A 93 -10.21 14.26 -8.34
N PHE A 94 -11.12 14.23 -9.33
CA PHE A 94 -12.36 14.98 -9.32
C PHE A 94 -13.44 14.16 -8.60
N PRO A 95 -13.81 14.46 -7.35
CA PRO A 95 -14.88 13.73 -6.67
C PRO A 95 -16.18 13.80 -7.45
N ILE A 96 -17.00 12.76 -7.33
CA ILE A 96 -18.28 12.67 -8.07
C ILE A 96 -19.17 13.91 -7.87
N ASP A 97 -19.21 14.44 -6.66
CA ASP A 97 -19.98 15.64 -6.32
C ASP A 97 -19.49 16.92 -7.04
N LEU A 98 -18.17 16.98 -7.33
CA LEU A 98 -17.60 18.07 -8.14
C LEU A 98 -17.93 17.89 -9.61
N THR A 99 -17.88 16.67 -10.12
CA THR A 99 -18.23 16.34 -11.51
C THR A 99 -19.72 16.60 -11.77
N ASP A 100 -20.61 16.21 -10.84
CA ASP A 100 -22.05 16.48 -10.93
C ASP A 100 -22.36 17.97 -10.89
N LEU A 101 -21.70 18.72 -9.98
CA LEU A 101 -21.83 20.18 -9.94
C LEU A 101 -21.41 20.81 -11.27
N MET A 102 -20.30 20.38 -11.86
CA MET A 102 -19.83 20.89 -13.14
C MET A 102 -20.78 20.50 -14.29
N ALA A 103 -21.32 19.30 -14.29
CA ALA A 103 -22.32 18.84 -15.27
C ALA A 103 -23.62 19.66 -15.17
N SER A 104 -24.07 19.95 -13.95
CA SER A 104 -25.27 20.73 -13.69
C SER A 104 -25.19 22.18 -14.18
N GLU A 105 -23.98 22.79 -14.18
CA GLU A 105 -23.74 24.12 -14.77
C GLU A 105 -24.09 24.18 -16.27
N PHE A 106 -24.10 23.02 -16.96
CA PHE A 106 -24.45 22.87 -18.38
C PHE A 106 -25.82 22.18 -18.59
N GLY A 107 -26.60 21.97 -17.53
CA GLY A 107 -27.90 21.33 -17.58
C GLY A 107 -27.84 19.81 -17.83
N LEU A 108 -26.70 19.19 -17.49
CA LEU A 108 -26.47 17.75 -17.52
C LEU A 108 -26.58 17.17 -16.11
N SER A 109 -26.92 15.88 -16.00
CA SER A 109 -26.82 15.08 -14.76
C SER A 109 -25.90 13.88 -15.02
N VAL A 110 -25.14 13.48 -14.03
CA VAL A 110 -24.26 12.32 -14.12
C VAL A 110 -25.08 11.02 -14.06
N ASP A 111 -24.70 10.00 -14.83
CA ASP A 111 -25.23 8.64 -14.69
C ASP A 111 -24.63 7.98 -13.44
N GLU A 112 -25.30 8.17 -12.31
CA GLU A 112 -24.87 7.60 -11.01
C GLU A 112 -24.85 6.06 -11.04
N GLY A 113 -25.78 5.42 -11.77
CA GLY A 113 -25.85 3.97 -11.86
C GLY A 113 -24.65 3.37 -12.61
N GLU A 114 -24.25 4.00 -13.71
CA GLU A 114 -23.03 3.63 -14.45
C GLU A 114 -21.78 3.90 -13.60
N TYR A 115 -21.71 5.05 -12.92
CA TYR A 115 -20.60 5.41 -12.03
C TYR A 115 -20.43 4.38 -10.89
N GLU A 116 -21.51 4.05 -10.17
CA GLU A 116 -21.46 3.07 -9.08
C GLU A 116 -21.00 1.68 -9.54
N LYS A 117 -21.39 1.29 -10.76
CA LYS A 117 -20.94 0.02 -11.36
C LYS A 117 -19.41 0.00 -11.46
N TYR A 118 -18.81 1.02 -12.10
CA TYR A 118 -17.35 1.10 -12.24
C TYR A 118 -16.62 1.25 -10.90
N LEU A 119 -17.21 1.98 -9.95
CA LEU A 119 -16.68 2.11 -8.59
C LEU A 119 -16.63 0.74 -7.89
N LYS A 120 -17.70 -0.05 -7.99
CA LYS A 120 -17.76 -1.42 -7.42
C LYS A 120 -16.75 -2.35 -8.10
N GLU A 121 -16.67 -2.33 -9.42
CA GLU A 121 -15.68 -3.12 -10.18
C GLU A 121 -14.25 -2.76 -9.75
N HIS A 122 -13.92 -1.49 -9.63
CA HIS A 122 -12.61 -1.03 -9.18
C HIS A 122 -12.32 -1.42 -7.72
N GLN A 123 -13.31 -1.31 -6.84
CA GLN A 123 -13.18 -1.75 -5.43
C GLN A 123 -12.95 -3.26 -5.34
N GLN A 124 -13.58 -4.06 -6.19
CA GLN A 124 -13.36 -5.52 -6.27
C GLN A 124 -11.94 -5.85 -6.73
N ILE A 125 -11.43 -5.15 -7.73
CA ILE A 125 -10.05 -5.29 -8.22
C ILE A 125 -9.05 -4.86 -7.13
N SER A 126 -9.31 -3.74 -6.45
CA SER A 126 -8.43 -3.19 -5.41
C SER A 126 -8.40 -4.02 -4.13
N LYS A 127 -9.52 -4.70 -3.82
CA LYS A 127 -9.60 -5.59 -2.65
C LYS A 127 -8.82 -6.90 -2.85
N GLY A 128 -8.24 -7.12 -4.04
CA GLY A 128 -7.69 -8.40 -4.41
C GLY A 128 -8.79 -9.48 -4.40
N ASN A 129 -8.46 -10.72 -4.75
CA ASN A 129 -9.40 -11.84 -4.64
C ASN A 129 -9.72 -12.27 -3.18
N ALA A 130 -9.67 -11.34 -2.23
CA ALA A 130 -10.30 -11.54 -0.93
C ALA A 130 -11.81 -11.55 -1.16
N LYS A 131 -12.32 -12.74 -1.45
CA LYS A 131 -13.73 -13.11 -1.25
C LYS A 131 -14.04 -13.09 0.26
N SER A 132 -13.96 -11.92 0.87
CA SER A 132 -14.77 -11.64 2.04
C SER A 132 -16.17 -11.33 1.50
N GLU A 133 -16.92 -12.33 1.12
CA GLU A 133 -18.36 -12.27 1.14
C GLU A 133 -18.69 -11.98 2.60
N ILE A 134 -18.94 -10.72 2.89
CA ILE A 134 -19.54 -10.28 4.13
C ILE A 134 -20.89 -11.00 4.13
N ILE A 135 -20.98 -12.13 4.83
CA ILE A 135 -22.25 -12.69 5.24
C ILE A 135 -22.87 -11.54 6.04
N SER A 136 -23.86 -10.91 5.45
CA SER A 136 -24.52 -9.77 6.08
C SER A 136 -24.91 -10.18 7.50
N ALA A 137 -24.38 -9.50 8.49
CA ALA A 137 -24.65 -9.77 9.92
C ALA A 137 -26.15 -9.66 10.25
N MET A 138 -27.00 -9.23 9.29
CA MET A 138 -28.44 -9.11 9.45
C MET A 138 -29.20 -10.44 9.34
N ASP A 139 -28.64 -11.48 8.71
CA ASP A 139 -29.40 -12.71 8.43
C ASP A 139 -29.09 -13.86 9.41
N PHE A 140 -28.11 -13.68 10.28
CA PHE A 140 -27.74 -14.69 11.26
C PHE A 140 -27.72 -14.10 12.68
N LYS A 141 -28.59 -14.61 13.55
CA LYS A 141 -28.63 -14.25 14.98
C LYS A 141 -28.30 -15.47 15.80
N THR A 142 -27.28 -15.34 16.62
CA THR A 142 -26.95 -16.34 17.64
C THR A 142 -26.75 -15.64 18.98
N ASP A 143 -27.18 -16.27 20.04
CA ASP A 143 -26.94 -15.83 21.41
C ASP A 143 -25.66 -16.46 22.00
N VAL A 144 -24.90 -17.22 21.19
CA VAL A 144 -23.63 -17.84 21.60
C VAL A 144 -22.58 -16.76 21.77
N GLU A 145 -21.86 -16.82 22.87
CA GLU A 145 -20.64 -16.05 23.14
C GLU A 145 -19.45 -17.02 23.09
N THR A 146 -18.52 -16.78 22.15
CA THR A 146 -17.31 -17.58 22.05
C THR A 146 -16.18 -16.97 22.88
N LYS A 147 -15.61 -17.78 23.76
CA LYS A 147 -14.39 -17.42 24.49
C LYS A 147 -13.18 -17.57 23.57
N PHE A 148 -12.51 -16.46 23.24
CA PHE A 148 -11.25 -16.49 22.49
C PHE A 148 -10.08 -16.82 23.43
N THR A 149 -9.29 -17.84 23.10
CA THR A 149 -8.12 -18.28 23.88
C THR A 149 -6.79 -18.09 23.13
N GLY A 150 -6.85 -17.63 21.87
CA GLY A 150 -5.75 -17.68 20.91
C GLY A 150 -4.64 -16.65 21.10
N PHE A 151 -4.65 -15.84 22.19
CA PHE A 151 -3.48 -15.05 22.56
C PHE A 151 -2.39 -15.89 23.25
N ASP A 152 -2.78 -16.97 23.91
CA ASP A 152 -1.88 -17.81 24.72
C ASP A 152 -1.91 -19.29 24.29
N GLU A 153 -2.97 -19.73 23.63
CA GLU A 153 -3.19 -21.13 23.29
C GLU A 153 -3.33 -21.32 21.77
N LEU A 154 -2.67 -22.32 21.22
CA LEU A 154 -2.81 -22.73 19.82
C LEU A 154 -3.79 -23.91 19.66
N LYS A 155 -4.33 -24.46 20.77
CA LYS A 155 -5.23 -25.59 20.79
C LYS A 155 -6.15 -25.50 21.99
N SER A 156 -7.46 -25.70 21.78
CA SER A 156 -8.45 -25.70 22.85
C SER A 156 -9.47 -26.83 22.65
N ASN A 157 -9.99 -27.38 23.74
CA ASN A 157 -11.21 -28.15 23.69
C ASN A 157 -12.39 -27.20 23.62
N ALA A 158 -13.37 -27.52 22.79
CA ALA A 158 -14.53 -26.69 22.53
C ALA A 158 -15.79 -27.55 22.37
N LEU A 159 -16.94 -26.90 22.47
CA LEU A 159 -18.23 -27.47 22.08
C LEU A 159 -18.69 -26.81 20.79
N VAL A 160 -19.02 -27.60 19.77
CA VAL A 160 -19.81 -27.13 18.63
C VAL A 160 -21.23 -26.97 19.12
N ILE A 161 -21.71 -25.72 19.14
CA ILE A 161 -23.03 -25.35 19.67
C ILE A 161 -24.08 -25.31 18.56
N ASP A 162 -23.66 -24.96 17.33
CA ASP A 162 -24.56 -24.89 16.18
C ASP A 162 -23.78 -25.14 14.88
N LEU A 163 -24.49 -25.65 13.85
CA LEU A 163 -23.99 -25.83 12.50
C LEU A 163 -24.87 -25.09 11.50
N ILE A 164 -24.24 -24.38 10.58
CA ILE A 164 -24.93 -23.61 9.55
C ILE A 164 -24.40 -24.03 8.19
N GLU A 165 -25.32 -24.25 7.26
CA GLU A 165 -25.00 -24.38 5.83
C GLU A 165 -25.54 -23.17 5.08
N ARG A 166 -24.66 -22.51 4.32
CA ARG A 166 -25.05 -21.36 3.51
C ARG A 166 -24.22 -21.32 2.23
N GLU A 167 -24.89 -21.17 1.10
CA GLU A 167 -24.25 -21.05 -0.22
C GLU A 167 -23.27 -22.20 -0.53
N GLY A 168 -23.55 -23.40 -0.01
CA GLY A 168 -22.71 -24.57 -0.17
C GLY A 168 -21.46 -24.60 0.71
N LYS A 169 -21.35 -23.67 1.68
CA LYS A 169 -20.32 -23.64 2.71
C LYS A 169 -20.89 -24.08 4.05
N HIS A 170 -20.04 -24.72 4.86
CA HIS A 170 -20.40 -25.21 6.18
C HIS A 170 -19.70 -24.41 7.27
N TYR A 171 -20.44 -24.05 8.31
CA TYR A 171 -19.92 -23.26 9.44
C TYR A 171 -20.25 -23.93 10.75
N ALA A 172 -19.25 -24.03 11.62
CA ALA A 172 -19.43 -24.49 13.00
C ALA A 172 -19.31 -23.32 13.97
N ILE A 173 -20.28 -23.16 14.85
CA ILE A 173 -20.25 -22.19 15.94
C ILE A 173 -19.76 -22.90 17.19
N VAL A 174 -18.74 -22.33 17.84
CA VAL A 174 -18.10 -22.94 19.01
C VAL A 174 -18.17 -22.00 20.22
N ASP A 175 -18.19 -22.59 21.42
CA ASP A 175 -18.13 -21.85 22.70
C ASP A 175 -16.74 -21.36 23.06
N THR A 176 -15.69 -22.04 22.59
CA THR A 176 -14.28 -21.73 22.86
C THR A 176 -13.47 -21.85 21.57
N CYS A 177 -12.59 -20.89 21.28
CA CYS A 177 -11.84 -20.89 20.02
C CYS A 177 -10.44 -20.30 20.20
N PRO A 178 -9.36 -20.99 19.76
CA PRO A 178 -8.02 -20.45 19.72
C PRO A 178 -7.69 -19.74 18.40
N LEU A 179 -8.55 -19.86 17.36
CA LEU A 179 -8.34 -19.22 16.07
C LEU A 179 -8.81 -17.77 16.11
N TYR A 180 -7.97 -16.88 15.57
CA TYR A 180 -8.27 -15.46 15.43
C TYR A 180 -9.29 -15.24 14.30
N ALA A 181 -10.35 -14.51 14.60
CA ALA A 181 -11.31 -14.05 13.60
C ALA A 181 -10.80 -12.78 12.92
N GLU A 182 -11.01 -12.65 11.60
CA GLU A 182 -10.56 -11.49 10.83
C GLU A 182 -11.06 -10.17 11.43
N LYS A 183 -10.13 -9.34 11.87
CA LYS A 183 -10.43 -8.05 12.49
C LYS A 183 -9.19 -7.15 12.53
N GLY A 184 -9.40 -5.81 12.49
CA GLY A 184 -8.31 -4.84 12.69
C GLY A 184 -7.20 -4.91 11.64
N GLY A 185 -7.50 -5.41 10.44
CA GLY A 185 -6.51 -5.57 9.36
C GLY A 185 -5.72 -6.87 9.40
N GLN A 186 -5.82 -7.67 10.47
CA GLN A 186 -5.22 -9.01 10.50
C GLN A 186 -6.21 -10.04 9.90
N VAL A 187 -5.72 -10.86 8.97
CA VAL A 187 -6.48 -11.97 8.37
C VAL A 187 -6.86 -13.02 9.42
N SER A 188 -7.94 -13.76 9.17
CA SER A 188 -8.33 -14.86 10.04
C SER A 188 -7.32 -16.00 10.01
N ASP A 189 -7.29 -16.78 11.10
CA ASP A 189 -6.52 -18.01 11.13
C ASP A 189 -7.17 -19.12 10.31
N GLN A 190 -6.33 -20.08 9.99
CA GLN A 190 -6.70 -21.42 9.50
C GLN A 190 -6.30 -22.47 10.53
N GLY A 191 -6.86 -23.65 10.41
CA GLY A 191 -6.55 -24.70 11.36
C GLY A 191 -7.35 -25.98 11.12
N HIS A 192 -7.56 -26.75 12.19
CA HIS A 192 -8.26 -28.01 12.14
C HIS A 192 -9.23 -28.18 13.31
N LEU A 193 -10.36 -28.79 13.04
CA LEU A 193 -11.31 -29.27 14.02
C LEU A 193 -11.22 -30.79 14.05
N MET A 194 -10.97 -31.38 15.23
CA MET A 194 -10.90 -32.81 15.43
C MET A 194 -12.12 -33.31 16.21
N ILE A 195 -12.84 -34.26 15.64
CA ILE A 195 -13.99 -34.92 16.23
C ILE A 195 -13.91 -36.45 16.01
N ASN A 196 -13.94 -37.24 17.07
CA ASN A 196 -13.89 -38.70 17.00
C ASN A 196 -12.79 -39.21 16.05
N ASP A 197 -11.57 -38.73 16.15
CA ASP A 197 -10.41 -39.04 15.29
C ASP A 197 -10.52 -38.55 13.82
N LYS A 198 -11.63 -37.94 13.41
CA LYS A 198 -11.78 -37.27 12.12
C LYS A 198 -11.23 -35.85 12.24
N ILE A 199 -10.36 -35.45 11.31
CA ILE A 199 -9.80 -34.09 11.20
C ILE A 199 -10.51 -33.38 10.06
N ILE A 200 -11.12 -32.26 10.35
CA ILE A 200 -11.79 -31.38 9.38
C ILE A 200 -10.98 -30.08 9.31
N LYS A 201 -10.64 -29.64 8.11
CA LYS A 201 -9.92 -28.39 7.89
C LYS A 201 -10.83 -27.19 8.17
N ILE A 202 -10.28 -26.17 8.84
CA ILE A 202 -10.90 -24.87 9.02
C ILE A 202 -10.23 -23.90 8.06
N GLU A 203 -11.01 -23.37 7.10
CA GLU A 203 -10.53 -22.46 6.05
C GLU A 203 -10.43 -21.02 6.53
N GLY A 204 -11.21 -20.64 7.55
CA GLY A 204 -11.22 -19.30 8.11
C GLY A 204 -12.19 -19.17 9.27
N VAL A 205 -12.15 -18.02 9.93
CA VAL A 205 -12.99 -17.70 11.09
C VAL A 205 -13.60 -16.33 10.90
N MET A 206 -14.90 -16.22 11.12
CA MET A 206 -15.63 -14.96 11.12
C MET A 206 -16.24 -14.70 12.49
N GLN A 207 -16.29 -13.43 12.89
CA GLN A 207 -17.01 -13.02 14.09
C GLN A 207 -18.40 -12.48 13.71
N VAL A 208 -19.45 -13.07 14.30
CA VAL A 208 -20.84 -12.63 14.16
C VAL A 208 -21.40 -12.32 15.54
N GLY A 209 -21.55 -11.04 15.85
CA GLY A 209 -21.84 -10.62 17.22
C GLY A 209 -20.72 -11.00 18.19
N ALA A 210 -21.05 -11.85 19.19
CA ALA A 210 -20.10 -12.40 20.15
C ALA A 210 -19.64 -13.82 19.78
N ALA A 211 -20.19 -14.42 18.72
CA ALA A 211 -19.87 -15.79 18.30
C ALA A 211 -18.77 -15.84 17.23
N PHE A 212 -17.95 -16.90 17.27
CA PHE A 212 -17.02 -17.25 16.21
C PHE A 212 -17.60 -18.39 15.37
N CYS A 213 -17.65 -18.13 14.06
CA CYS A 213 -18.12 -19.07 13.04
C CYS A 213 -16.92 -19.59 12.29
N LEU A 214 -16.61 -20.88 12.45
CA LEU A 214 -15.51 -21.57 11.78
C LEU A 214 -16.00 -22.06 10.41
N GLU A 215 -15.46 -21.57 9.30
CA GLU A 215 -15.69 -22.11 7.96
C GLU A 215 -14.96 -23.43 7.85
N ILE A 216 -15.70 -24.54 7.73
CA ILE A 216 -15.17 -25.91 7.69
C ILE A 216 -15.32 -26.50 6.29
N GLU A 217 -14.29 -27.24 5.84
CA GLU A 217 -14.20 -27.80 4.48
C GLU A 217 -15.33 -28.81 4.19
N GLU A 218 -15.77 -29.57 5.19
CA GLU A 218 -16.80 -30.57 5.06
C GLU A 218 -17.77 -30.56 6.26
N PRO A 219 -19.03 -30.98 6.09
CA PRO A 219 -20.02 -31.03 7.15
C PRO A 219 -19.69 -32.01 8.25
N ILE A 220 -20.22 -31.78 9.45
CA ILE A 220 -20.19 -32.72 10.57
C ILE A 220 -21.43 -33.62 10.49
N ASP A 221 -21.29 -34.82 9.92
CA ASP A 221 -22.40 -35.74 9.62
C ASP A 221 -23.13 -36.24 10.86
N SER A 222 -22.51 -36.19 12.05
CA SER A 222 -23.05 -36.71 13.31
C SER A 222 -23.86 -35.68 14.14
N TRP A 223 -24.18 -34.52 13.53
CA TRP A 223 -24.88 -33.44 14.23
C TRP A 223 -26.39 -33.75 14.36
N GLU A 224 -26.87 -33.90 15.59
CA GLU A 224 -28.28 -34.12 15.92
C GLU A 224 -28.92 -32.93 16.68
N GLY A 225 -28.30 -31.76 16.65
CA GLY A 225 -28.77 -30.55 17.37
C GLY A 225 -28.31 -30.46 18.83
N ASN A 226 -27.45 -31.35 19.28
CA ASN A 226 -26.83 -31.29 20.62
C ASN A 226 -25.37 -30.89 20.52
N PRO A 227 -24.85 -30.15 21.54
CA PRO A 227 -23.43 -29.79 21.57
C PRO A 227 -22.51 -31.00 21.46
N ILE A 228 -21.48 -30.91 20.61
CA ILE A 228 -20.50 -31.98 20.39
C ILE A 228 -19.11 -31.47 20.84
N GLU A 229 -18.44 -32.33 21.63
CA GLU A 229 -17.04 -32.07 22.03
C GLU A 229 -16.11 -32.22 20.83
N VAL A 230 -15.28 -31.20 20.63
CA VAL A 230 -14.27 -31.16 19.59
C VAL A 230 -12.96 -30.58 20.13
N THR A 231 -11.87 -30.83 19.43
CA THR A 231 -10.63 -30.12 19.67
C THR A 231 -10.37 -29.20 18.47
N VAL A 232 -10.19 -27.93 18.73
CA VAL A 232 -9.87 -26.90 17.73
C VAL A 232 -8.39 -26.54 17.85
N SER A 233 -7.66 -26.59 16.74
CA SER A 233 -6.23 -26.29 16.69
C SER A 233 -5.90 -25.33 15.56
N VAL A 234 -5.01 -24.40 15.83
CA VAL A 234 -4.51 -23.39 14.88
C VAL A 234 -3.42 -24.01 14.00
N ASP A 235 -3.35 -23.62 12.73
CA ASP A 235 -2.15 -23.80 11.92
C ASP A 235 -1.03 -22.91 12.50
N SER A 236 -0.15 -23.51 13.27
CA SER A 236 0.87 -22.82 14.05
C SER A 236 1.93 -22.14 13.16
N GLU A 237 2.27 -22.72 12.00
CA GLU A 237 3.25 -22.14 11.09
C GLU A 237 2.70 -20.89 10.42
N ARG A 238 1.48 -20.99 9.89
CA ARG A 238 0.78 -19.84 9.33
C ARG A 238 0.56 -18.73 10.38
N ARG A 239 0.11 -19.08 11.59
CA ARG A 239 -0.08 -18.13 12.70
C ARG A 239 1.22 -17.41 13.04
N LYS A 240 2.33 -18.09 13.15
CA LYS A 240 3.63 -17.50 13.44
C LYS A 240 4.04 -16.49 12.37
N ARG A 241 3.82 -16.80 11.10
CA ARG A 241 4.09 -15.86 9.99
C ARG A 241 3.20 -14.61 10.08
N VAL A 242 1.90 -14.76 10.39
CA VAL A 242 1.00 -13.63 10.61
C VAL A 242 1.45 -12.77 11.81
N GLU A 243 1.79 -13.39 12.94
CA GLU A 243 2.30 -12.69 14.13
C GLU A 243 3.62 -11.95 13.87
N SER A 244 4.50 -12.53 13.04
CA SER A 244 5.74 -11.87 12.59
C SER A 244 5.42 -10.59 11.82
N HIS A 245 4.53 -10.66 10.83
CA HIS A 245 4.12 -9.48 10.06
C HIS A 245 3.37 -8.47 10.91
N HIS A 246 2.56 -8.91 11.91
CA HIS A 246 1.85 -7.99 12.78
C HIS A 246 2.80 -7.26 13.73
N THR A 247 3.73 -7.98 14.34
CA THR A 247 4.75 -7.38 15.21
C THR A 247 5.67 -6.45 14.40
N ALA A 248 6.06 -6.84 13.18
CA ALA A 248 6.81 -5.98 12.27
C ALA A 248 6.02 -4.70 11.87
N THR A 249 4.69 -4.77 11.80
CA THR A 249 3.85 -3.58 11.52
C THR A 249 4.00 -2.53 12.64
N HIS A 250 3.95 -2.94 13.89
CA HIS A 250 4.16 -2.04 15.03
C HIS A 250 5.58 -1.47 15.07
N LEU A 251 6.60 -2.32 14.82
CA LEU A 251 7.99 -1.86 14.72
C LEU A 251 8.17 -0.84 13.59
N MET A 252 7.57 -1.09 12.44
CA MET A 252 7.63 -0.18 11.29
C MET A 252 6.89 1.13 11.56
N HIS A 253 5.72 1.10 12.21
CA HIS A 253 5.00 2.32 12.59
C HIS A 253 5.85 3.18 13.53
N TRP A 254 6.45 2.56 14.55
CA TRP A 254 7.39 3.27 15.43
C TRP A 254 8.61 3.80 14.66
N ALA A 255 9.20 3.02 13.75
CA ALA A 255 10.34 3.44 12.94
C ALA A 255 9.99 4.62 12.01
N LEU A 256 8.77 4.65 11.45
CA LEU A 256 8.28 5.79 10.68
C LEU A 256 8.23 7.07 11.52
N HIS A 257 7.81 6.98 12.79
CA HIS A 257 7.85 8.13 13.70
C HIS A 257 9.28 8.63 13.95
N GLN A 258 10.26 7.72 14.05
CA GLN A 258 11.66 8.09 14.25
C GLN A 258 12.29 8.72 12.99
N ALA A 259 11.98 8.18 11.81
CA ALA A 259 12.63 8.58 10.55
C ALA A 259 11.95 9.79 9.86
N ILE A 260 10.65 9.98 10.09
CA ILE A 260 9.85 11.00 9.39
C ILE A 260 9.33 12.04 10.38
N GLY A 261 8.71 11.60 11.47
CA GLY A 261 8.16 12.47 12.50
C GLY A 261 6.94 11.90 13.21
N PRO A 262 6.57 12.49 14.36
CA PRO A 262 5.51 11.98 15.23
C PRO A 262 4.09 12.15 14.66
N ASP A 263 3.91 12.94 13.60
CA ASP A 263 2.61 13.20 12.98
C ASP A 263 2.18 12.09 12.00
N VAL A 264 3.03 11.08 11.77
CA VAL A 264 2.66 9.88 10.98
C VAL A 264 1.55 9.13 11.71
N SER A 265 0.45 8.86 11.03
CA SER A 265 -0.68 8.09 11.59
C SER A 265 -1.19 7.06 10.60
N GLN A 266 -1.58 5.91 11.13
CA GLN A 266 -2.17 4.84 10.34
C GLN A 266 -3.50 5.28 9.72
N GLN A 267 -3.67 5.01 8.42
CA GLN A 267 -4.90 5.20 7.66
C GLN A 267 -5.55 3.86 7.28
N GLY A 268 -4.79 2.78 7.36
CA GLY A 268 -5.23 1.43 7.10
C GLY A 268 -4.09 0.44 7.25
N SER A 269 -4.42 -0.84 7.45
CA SER A 269 -3.42 -1.92 7.49
C SER A 269 -3.99 -3.22 6.96
N LEU A 270 -3.11 -4.09 6.52
CA LEU A 270 -3.37 -5.49 6.23
C LEU A 270 -2.18 -6.30 6.72
N VAL A 271 -2.46 -7.34 7.50
CA VAL A 271 -1.46 -8.28 8.00
C VAL A 271 -1.86 -9.68 7.56
N ASP A 272 -1.02 -10.28 6.72
CA ASP A 272 -1.18 -11.65 6.19
C ASP A 272 0.07 -12.48 6.50
N CYS A 273 0.03 -13.78 6.20
CA CYS A 273 1.17 -14.68 6.37
C CYS A 273 2.33 -14.38 5.40
N ASP A 274 2.07 -13.73 4.26
CA ASP A 274 3.05 -13.51 3.20
C ASP A 274 3.51 -12.06 3.08
N ARG A 275 2.80 -11.13 3.72
CA ARG A 275 3.12 -9.69 3.68
C ARG A 275 2.38 -8.90 4.74
N LEU A 276 2.89 -7.71 5.00
CA LEU A 276 2.14 -6.64 5.64
C LEU A 276 1.94 -5.48 4.67
N ARG A 277 0.88 -4.71 4.90
CA ARG A 277 0.57 -3.47 4.20
C ARG A 277 0.18 -2.42 5.21
N PHE A 278 0.76 -1.24 5.08
CA PHE A 278 0.53 -0.14 6.00
C PHE A 278 0.28 1.14 5.21
N ASP A 279 -0.89 1.72 5.41
CA ASP A 279 -1.31 2.98 4.80
C ASP A 279 -1.19 4.07 5.85
N PHE A 280 -0.55 5.18 5.52
CA PHE A 280 -0.27 6.27 6.47
C PHE A 280 -0.24 7.63 5.78
N ASN A 281 -0.49 8.69 6.56
CA ASN A 281 -0.40 10.06 6.07
C ASN A 281 1.08 10.47 6.00
N SER A 282 1.52 10.83 4.80
CA SER A 282 2.86 11.40 4.57
C SER A 282 2.97 11.96 3.16
N GLU A 283 4.00 12.78 2.93
CA GLU A 283 4.54 13.04 1.61
C GLU A 283 5.31 11.81 1.07
N ALA A 284 5.79 11.90 -0.18
CA ALA A 284 6.60 10.84 -0.78
C ALA A 284 7.91 10.66 0.00
N LEU A 285 8.20 9.44 0.43
CA LEU A 285 9.45 9.13 1.12
C LEU A 285 10.63 9.09 0.15
N SER A 286 11.76 9.63 0.60
CA SER A 286 13.02 9.47 -0.10
C SER A 286 13.58 8.05 0.09
N LYS A 287 14.49 7.63 -0.79
CA LYS A 287 15.20 6.34 -0.63
C LYS A 287 15.94 6.27 0.72
N ASP A 288 16.53 7.35 1.16
CA ASP A 288 17.26 7.41 2.44
C ASP A 288 16.32 7.24 3.64
N GLN A 289 15.11 7.81 3.58
CA GLN A 289 14.09 7.62 4.63
C GLN A 289 13.60 6.17 4.67
N LEU A 290 13.34 5.55 3.51
CA LEU A 290 12.95 4.13 3.44
C LEU A 290 14.04 3.22 4.00
N LEU A 291 15.30 3.47 3.65
CA LEU A 291 16.44 2.74 4.17
C LEU A 291 16.60 2.93 5.69
N ALA A 292 16.36 4.15 6.19
CA ALA A 292 16.40 4.44 7.62
C ALA A 292 15.31 3.65 8.37
N VAL A 293 14.07 3.64 7.87
CA VAL A 293 12.97 2.85 8.46
C VAL A 293 13.35 1.36 8.50
N GLU A 294 13.81 0.81 7.39
CA GLU A 294 14.20 -0.60 7.30
C GLU A 294 15.35 -0.95 8.26
N THR A 295 16.33 -0.06 8.36
CA THR A 295 17.46 -0.22 9.28
C THR A 295 17.01 -0.22 10.73
N ILE A 296 16.19 0.75 11.14
CA ILE A 296 15.67 0.87 12.51
C ILE A 296 14.86 -0.38 12.88
N VAL A 297 13.98 -0.87 12.00
CA VAL A 297 13.20 -2.08 12.25
C VAL A 297 14.12 -3.29 12.45
N ASN A 298 15.12 -3.48 11.57
CA ASN A 298 16.04 -4.62 11.67
C ASN A 298 16.98 -4.52 12.90
N GLU A 299 17.33 -3.32 13.35
CA GLU A 299 18.04 -3.11 14.63
C GLU A 299 17.18 -3.57 15.81
N LYS A 300 15.90 -3.19 15.84
CA LYS A 300 14.96 -3.60 16.89
C LYS A 300 14.65 -5.10 16.88
N ILE A 301 14.68 -5.73 15.72
CA ILE A 301 14.61 -7.20 15.60
C ILE A 301 15.86 -7.83 16.25
N LYS A 302 17.04 -7.28 16.02
CA LYS A 302 18.31 -7.78 16.64
C LYS A 302 18.38 -7.56 18.14
N ASP A 303 17.78 -6.47 18.65
CA ASP A 303 17.71 -6.19 20.09
C ASP A 303 16.93 -7.27 20.84
N ASN A 304 16.05 -8.01 20.17
CA ASN A 304 15.23 -9.09 20.70
C ASN A 304 14.40 -8.64 21.90
N ASP A 305 13.77 -7.47 21.78
CA ASP A 305 12.95 -6.85 22.82
C ASP A 305 11.69 -7.66 23.12
N LEU A 306 11.22 -7.59 24.38
CA LEU A 306 9.98 -8.21 24.82
C LEU A 306 8.77 -7.58 24.10
N VAL A 307 7.83 -8.41 23.68
CA VAL A 307 6.50 -8.01 23.19
C VAL A 307 5.47 -8.55 24.16
N SER A 308 4.76 -7.66 24.82
CA SER A 308 3.74 -8.02 25.81
C SER A 308 2.45 -7.23 25.60
N TRP A 309 1.39 -7.61 26.33
CA TRP A 309 0.10 -6.94 26.23
C TRP A 309 -0.63 -6.94 27.57
N THR A 310 -1.35 -5.88 27.79
CA THR A 310 -2.09 -5.65 29.02
C THR A 310 -3.50 -5.16 28.71
N GLU A 311 -4.50 -5.73 29.38
CA GLU A 311 -5.86 -5.22 29.34
C GLU A 311 -6.06 -4.14 30.40
N VAL A 312 -6.50 -2.96 29.97
CA VAL A 312 -6.70 -1.80 30.86
C VAL A 312 -8.03 -1.12 30.53
N LYS A 313 -8.54 -0.34 31.48
CA LYS A 313 -9.69 0.51 31.17
C LYS A 313 -9.28 1.63 30.24
N HIS A 314 -10.04 1.82 29.15
CA HIS A 314 -9.77 2.90 28.20
C HIS A 314 -9.72 4.27 28.88
N ALA A 315 -10.56 4.49 29.91
CA ALA A 315 -10.57 5.73 30.70
C ALA A 315 -9.21 6.05 31.36
N ASP A 316 -8.40 5.03 31.68
CA ASP A 316 -7.11 5.21 32.37
C ASP A 316 -5.97 5.60 31.41
N ILE A 317 -6.15 5.35 30.11
CA ILE A 317 -5.11 5.59 29.08
C ILE A 317 -5.49 6.60 27.99
N LYS A 318 -6.74 7.06 27.95
CA LYS A 318 -7.25 7.95 26.88
C LYS A 318 -6.44 9.24 26.71
N ASP A 319 -5.82 9.72 27.79
CA ASP A 319 -5.05 10.96 27.81
C ASP A 319 -3.51 10.71 27.68
N ARG A 320 -3.10 9.45 27.45
CA ARG A 320 -1.70 9.07 27.24
C ARG A 320 -1.32 9.23 25.77
N SER A 321 -0.52 10.25 25.46
CA SER A 321 -0.04 10.53 24.10
C SER A 321 1.05 9.56 23.60
N ASP A 322 1.63 8.79 24.52
CA ASP A 322 2.63 7.76 24.22
C ASP A 322 2.02 6.40 23.86
N ILE A 323 0.69 6.25 23.97
CA ILE A 323 -0.06 5.08 23.51
C ILE A 323 -0.81 5.47 22.25
N MET A 324 -0.50 4.82 21.13
CA MET A 324 -1.19 5.07 19.85
C MET A 324 -2.63 4.58 19.91
N GLN A 325 -3.56 5.49 19.64
CA GLN A 325 -4.99 5.27 19.62
C GLN A 325 -5.51 5.79 18.28
N PHE A 326 -6.27 4.98 17.54
CA PHE A 326 -6.73 5.37 16.22
C PHE A 326 -7.99 6.24 16.30
N PHE A 327 -7.99 7.37 15.62
CA PHE A 327 -9.10 8.32 15.61
C PHE A 327 -10.33 7.71 14.91
N GLY A 328 -11.49 7.80 15.58
CA GLY A 328 -12.78 7.35 15.02
C GLY A 328 -13.20 5.95 15.43
N ASP A 329 -12.35 5.17 16.06
CA ASP A 329 -12.70 3.88 16.62
C ASP A 329 -13.53 4.04 17.89
N LYS A 330 -14.57 3.20 17.99
CA LYS A 330 -15.37 3.10 19.23
C LYS A 330 -14.75 2.03 20.10
N TYR A 331 -13.96 2.47 21.08
CA TYR A 331 -13.35 1.57 22.05
C TYR A 331 -14.36 1.14 23.11
N GLY A 332 -14.26 -0.11 23.56
CA GLY A 332 -15.00 -0.61 24.72
C GLY A 332 -14.50 -0.03 26.03
N GLU A 333 -15.11 -0.43 27.14
CA GLU A 333 -14.65 -0.05 28.48
C GLU A 333 -13.24 -0.61 28.77
N MET A 334 -12.99 -1.85 28.34
CA MET A 334 -11.69 -2.51 28.41
C MET A 334 -11.05 -2.52 27.04
N VAL A 335 -9.76 -2.22 26.98
CA VAL A 335 -8.94 -2.23 25.76
C VAL A 335 -7.62 -2.96 26.03
N ARG A 336 -7.08 -3.58 24.98
CA ARG A 336 -5.80 -4.26 25.01
C ARG A 336 -4.73 -3.35 24.43
N VAL A 337 -3.70 -3.07 25.20
CA VAL A 337 -2.48 -2.36 24.77
C VAL A 337 -1.41 -3.40 24.49
N VAL A 338 -0.88 -3.41 23.27
CA VAL A 338 0.34 -4.15 22.91
C VAL A 338 1.52 -3.21 23.03
N GLN A 339 2.56 -3.64 23.73
CA GLN A 339 3.81 -2.89 23.85
C GLN A 339 5.01 -3.69 23.36
N ILE A 340 6.00 -3.00 22.84
CA ILE A 340 7.31 -3.55 22.47
C ILE A 340 8.37 -2.82 23.28
N GLY A 341 9.27 -3.60 23.89
CA GLY A 341 10.23 -3.10 24.89
C GLY A 341 9.58 -2.83 26.26
N GLY A 342 10.34 -2.27 27.17
CA GLY A 342 9.90 -2.04 28.54
C GLY A 342 9.77 -3.32 29.36
N ASN A 343 9.12 -3.19 30.52
CA ASN A 343 8.84 -4.31 31.42
C ASN A 343 7.46 -4.91 31.11
N ASP A 344 7.30 -6.20 31.38
CA ASP A 344 6.02 -6.86 31.21
C ASP A 344 4.94 -6.19 32.09
N ASN A 345 3.81 -5.82 31.45
CA ASN A 345 2.63 -5.18 32.05
C ASN A 345 2.79 -3.76 32.64
N ASP A 346 3.95 -3.09 32.46
CA ASP A 346 4.18 -1.75 33.03
C ASP A 346 3.77 -0.59 32.10
N LEU A 347 3.41 -0.86 30.85
CA LEU A 347 3.11 0.15 29.82
C LEU A 347 4.19 1.25 29.74
N ASP A 348 5.45 0.82 29.64
CA ASP A 348 6.66 1.64 29.56
C ASP A 348 7.51 1.32 28.31
N GLY A 349 6.94 0.57 27.35
CA GLY A 349 7.58 0.23 26.09
C GLY A 349 7.78 1.44 25.16
N TYR A 350 8.71 1.34 24.22
CA TYR A 350 8.96 2.40 23.25
C TYR A 350 7.91 2.42 22.11
N SER A 351 7.21 1.32 21.86
CA SER A 351 6.04 1.24 20.98
C SER A 351 4.87 0.69 21.80
N MET A 352 3.79 1.45 21.89
CA MET A 352 2.57 1.08 22.60
C MET A 352 1.36 1.45 21.76
N GLU A 353 0.50 0.47 21.45
CA GLU A 353 -0.64 0.67 20.57
C GLU A 353 -1.86 -0.11 21.04
N LEU A 354 -3.05 0.44 20.86
CA LEU A 354 -4.30 -0.30 21.02
C LEU A 354 -4.43 -1.32 19.89
N CYS A 355 -4.27 -2.60 20.23
CA CYS A 355 -4.27 -3.67 19.26
C CYS A 355 -4.94 -4.94 19.78
N GLY A 356 -5.89 -5.47 18.99
CA GLY A 356 -6.59 -6.72 19.28
C GLY A 356 -6.02 -7.95 18.57
N GLY A 357 -4.95 -7.81 17.78
CA GLY A 357 -4.37 -8.90 17.00
C GLY A 357 -3.41 -9.80 17.78
N THR A 358 -2.91 -10.85 17.12
CA THR A 358 -1.94 -11.77 17.69
C THR A 358 -0.51 -11.32 17.39
N HIS A 359 0.41 -11.54 18.31
CA HIS A 359 1.79 -11.08 18.24
C HIS A 359 2.78 -12.14 18.73
N LEU A 360 4.01 -12.05 18.22
CA LEU A 360 5.16 -12.76 18.78
C LEU A 360 5.43 -12.31 20.23
N ARG A 361 6.26 -13.07 20.96
CA ARG A 361 6.67 -12.71 22.33
C ARG A 361 7.96 -11.88 22.38
N ASN A 362 8.77 -11.96 21.33
CA ASN A 362 10.01 -11.19 21.22
C ASN A 362 10.20 -10.70 19.78
N THR A 363 10.79 -9.51 19.64
CA THR A 363 11.06 -8.95 18.29
C THR A 363 12.02 -9.78 17.48
N GLY A 364 12.95 -10.50 18.11
CA GLY A 364 13.91 -11.38 17.42
C GLY A 364 13.27 -12.53 16.66
N GLU A 365 12.04 -12.93 17.04
CA GLU A 365 11.28 -13.98 16.35
C GLU A 365 10.73 -13.51 14.97
N VAL A 366 10.71 -12.20 14.70
CA VAL A 366 10.32 -11.63 13.39
C VAL A 366 11.27 -12.11 12.28
N GLY A 367 12.55 -12.30 12.60
CA GLY A 367 13.60 -12.66 11.64
C GLY A 367 14.18 -11.43 10.94
N SER A 368 14.11 -11.35 9.62
CA SER A 368 14.51 -10.18 8.85
C SER A 368 13.30 -9.39 8.36
N PHE A 369 13.46 -8.10 8.12
CA PHE A 369 12.42 -7.23 7.59
C PHE A 369 12.90 -6.54 6.31
N LYS A 370 12.06 -6.49 5.28
CA LYS A 370 12.36 -5.83 4.01
C LYS A 370 11.14 -5.08 3.46
N ILE A 371 11.33 -3.83 3.04
CA ILE A 371 10.31 -3.04 2.33
C ILE A 371 10.32 -3.47 0.86
N LYS A 372 9.15 -3.89 0.34
CA LYS A 372 8.97 -4.26 -1.08
C LYS A 372 8.67 -3.05 -1.94
N THR A 373 7.69 -2.26 -1.52
CA THR A 373 7.21 -1.11 -2.29
C THR A 373 6.77 0.02 -1.36
N GLU A 374 6.89 1.24 -1.86
CA GLU A 374 6.29 2.43 -1.28
C GLU A 374 5.65 3.27 -2.39
N GLY A 375 4.44 3.77 -2.16
CA GLY A 375 3.74 4.54 -3.19
C GLY A 375 2.51 5.29 -2.68
N ALA A 376 2.03 6.26 -3.46
CA ALA A 376 0.79 6.97 -3.16
C ALA A 376 -0.43 6.09 -3.49
N ILE A 377 -1.43 6.07 -2.62
CA ILE A 377 -2.73 5.45 -2.87
C ILE A 377 -3.85 6.48 -2.99
N SER A 378 -3.69 7.62 -2.35
CA SER A 378 -4.54 8.80 -2.48
C SER A 378 -3.74 10.05 -2.12
N ALA A 379 -4.32 11.22 -2.27
CA ALA A 379 -3.67 12.47 -1.87
C ALA A 379 -3.35 12.45 -0.37
N GLY A 380 -2.09 12.70 -0.03
CA GLY A 380 -1.60 12.71 1.36
C GLY A 380 -1.56 11.35 2.04
N VAL A 381 -1.84 10.23 1.34
CA VAL A 381 -1.77 8.88 1.90
C VAL A 381 -0.81 8.02 1.11
N ARG A 382 0.15 7.47 1.81
CA ARG A 382 1.19 6.57 1.28
C ARG A 382 0.92 5.15 1.75
N ARG A 383 1.39 4.19 0.99
CA ARG A 383 1.33 2.76 1.29
C ARG A 383 2.72 2.17 1.26
N ILE A 384 3.09 1.47 2.33
CA ILE A 384 4.23 0.57 2.34
C ILE A 384 3.70 -0.86 2.30
N GLU A 385 4.26 -1.68 1.41
CA GLU A 385 4.19 -3.14 1.49
C GLU A 385 5.55 -3.67 1.91
N ALA A 386 5.57 -4.55 2.91
CA ALA A 386 6.80 -5.14 3.44
C ALA A 386 6.59 -6.62 3.76
N VAL A 387 7.70 -7.31 3.93
CA VAL A 387 7.77 -8.74 4.26
C VAL A 387 8.77 -8.96 5.39
N CYS A 388 8.57 -10.04 6.14
CA CYS A 388 9.50 -10.42 7.21
C CYS A 388 9.71 -11.94 7.27
N GLY A 389 10.74 -12.36 8.03
CA GLY A 389 11.11 -13.75 8.21
C GLY A 389 11.46 -14.47 6.90
N GLU A 390 10.87 -15.64 6.69
CA GLU A 390 11.08 -16.43 5.47
C GLU A 390 10.65 -15.69 4.20
N ALA A 391 9.50 -15.01 4.23
CA ALA A 391 9.02 -14.24 3.08
C ALA A 391 9.99 -13.11 2.68
N ALA A 392 10.74 -12.53 3.63
CA ALA A 392 11.76 -11.55 3.32
C ALA A 392 13.00 -12.20 2.66
N GLN A 393 13.38 -13.40 3.08
CA GLN A 393 14.47 -14.14 2.47
C GLN A 393 14.12 -14.54 1.03
N GLU A 394 12.95 -15.14 0.83
CA GLU A 394 12.42 -15.50 -0.50
C GLU A 394 12.39 -14.27 -1.43
N TYR A 395 11.88 -13.15 -0.95
CA TYR A 395 11.83 -11.90 -1.72
C TYR A 395 13.23 -11.41 -2.13
N VAL A 396 14.19 -11.44 -1.21
CA VAL A 396 15.57 -11.01 -1.49
C VAL A 396 16.22 -11.93 -2.53
N GLU A 397 16.05 -13.25 -2.41
CA GLU A 397 16.57 -14.23 -3.37
C GLU A 397 15.95 -14.05 -4.76
N GLU A 398 14.63 -13.93 -4.85
CA GLU A 398 13.94 -13.68 -6.12
C GLU A 398 14.41 -12.36 -6.75
N ARG A 399 14.52 -11.30 -5.94
CA ARG A 399 14.93 -9.99 -6.45
C ARG A 399 16.38 -9.95 -6.91
N ILE A 400 17.29 -10.64 -6.21
CA ILE A 400 18.69 -10.82 -6.66
C ILE A 400 18.70 -11.56 -8.00
N ALA A 401 17.94 -12.64 -8.16
CA ALA A 401 17.89 -13.39 -9.41
C ALA A 401 17.38 -12.54 -10.58
N GLU A 402 16.34 -11.71 -10.35
CA GLU A 402 15.85 -10.75 -11.35
C GLU A 402 16.92 -9.71 -11.72
N LEU A 403 17.56 -9.09 -10.71
CA LEU A 403 18.60 -8.08 -10.93
C LEU A 403 19.81 -8.63 -11.66
N THR A 404 20.20 -9.88 -11.36
CA THR A 404 21.27 -10.59 -12.07
C THR A 404 20.94 -10.68 -13.56
N LYS A 405 19.73 -11.16 -13.89
CA LYS A 405 19.29 -11.28 -15.28
C LYS A 405 19.19 -9.93 -16.00
N GLU A 406 18.61 -8.91 -15.34
CA GLU A 406 18.53 -7.55 -15.89
C GLU A 406 19.94 -6.98 -16.17
N SER A 407 20.88 -7.23 -15.26
CA SER A 407 22.26 -6.76 -15.39
C SER A 407 23.00 -7.45 -16.54
N GLU A 408 22.82 -8.76 -16.70
CA GLU A 408 23.37 -9.54 -17.84
C GLU A 408 22.83 -9.00 -19.18
N ASP A 409 21.53 -8.70 -19.26
CA ASP A 409 20.91 -8.12 -20.46
C ASP A 409 21.50 -6.74 -20.81
N PHE A 410 21.73 -5.89 -19.81
CA PHE A 410 22.38 -4.59 -20.02
C PHE A 410 23.86 -4.74 -20.40
N GLU A 411 24.60 -5.69 -19.82
CA GLU A 411 25.97 -5.98 -20.20
C GLU A 411 26.09 -6.43 -21.66
N VAL A 412 25.25 -7.37 -22.08
CA VAL A 412 25.24 -7.86 -23.47
C VAL A 412 24.97 -6.71 -24.44
N ARG A 413 24.06 -5.80 -24.11
CA ARG A 413 23.78 -4.61 -24.92
C ARG A 413 24.95 -3.63 -24.91
N LEU A 414 25.54 -3.37 -23.75
CA LEU A 414 26.70 -2.48 -23.61
C LEU A 414 27.87 -2.97 -24.44
N LEU A 415 28.21 -4.26 -24.37
CA LEU A 415 29.30 -4.85 -25.16
C LEU A 415 29.05 -4.70 -26.67
N LYS A 416 27.84 -4.87 -27.17
CA LYS A 416 27.51 -4.64 -28.58
C LYS A 416 27.72 -3.18 -29.01
N VAL A 417 27.32 -2.24 -28.15
CA VAL A 417 27.51 -0.80 -28.42
C VAL A 417 28.98 -0.42 -28.39
N LEU A 418 29.76 -0.91 -27.41
CA LEU A 418 31.17 -0.66 -27.31
C LEU A 418 31.94 -1.24 -28.52
N ALA A 419 31.64 -2.45 -28.95
CA ALA A 419 32.21 -3.05 -30.17
C ALA A 419 31.93 -2.18 -31.42
N SER A 420 30.73 -1.58 -31.53
CA SER A 420 30.39 -0.67 -32.62
C SER A 420 31.16 0.66 -32.56
N LEU A 421 31.59 1.07 -31.37
CA LEU A 421 32.45 2.21 -31.16
C LEU A 421 33.95 1.91 -31.44
N GLY A 422 34.33 0.61 -31.51
CA GLY A 422 35.73 0.18 -31.61
C GLY A 422 36.45 0.20 -30.25
N ASP A 423 35.69 0.12 -29.16
CA ASP A 423 36.21 0.06 -27.79
C ASP A 423 36.11 -1.38 -27.28
N ASP A 424 37.24 -2.04 -27.13
CA ASP A 424 37.35 -3.44 -26.66
C ASP A 424 37.44 -3.53 -25.12
N ASN A 425 37.23 -2.47 -24.39
CA ASN A 425 37.31 -2.46 -22.95
C ASN A 425 36.18 -3.29 -22.33
N LYS A 426 36.52 -4.51 -21.91
CA LYS A 426 35.65 -5.34 -21.06
C LYS A 426 35.71 -4.85 -19.61
N SER A 427 34.80 -4.01 -19.23
CA SER A 427 34.55 -3.71 -17.82
C SER A 427 33.48 -4.68 -17.31
N SER A 428 33.83 -5.92 -17.02
CA SER A 428 32.98 -6.79 -16.22
C SER A 428 33.40 -6.64 -14.76
N ARG A 429 32.56 -6.00 -13.95
CA ARG A 429 32.61 -6.19 -12.50
C ARG A 429 31.86 -7.50 -12.23
N GLU A 430 32.55 -8.52 -11.78
CA GLU A 430 31.91 -9.71 -11.24
C GLU A 430 31.52 -9.42 -9.78
N LEU A 431 30.23 -9.37 -9.51
CA LEU A 431 29.72 -9.44 -8.14
C LEU A 431 29.81 -10.90 -7.70
N GLY A 432 30.40 -11.14 -6.51
CA GLY A 432 30.51 -12.51 -5.95
C GLY A 432 29.13 -13.02 -5.49
N ASP A 433 29.00 -14.33 -5.32
CA ASP A 433 27.80 -15.03 -4.88
C ASP A 433 27.23 -14.53 -3.53
N SER A 434 28.00 -13.78 -2.76
CA SER A 434 27.59 -13.19 -1.47
C SER A 434 27.19 -11.72 -1.56
N ALA A 435 26.97 -11.18 -2.78
CA ALA A 435 26.60 -9.78 -2.95
C ALA A 435 25.18 -9.53 -2.42
N THR A 436 25.02 -8.41 -1.71
CA THR A 436 23.73 -8.01 -1.16
C THR A 436 22.80 -7.47 -2.24
N LEU A 437 21.51 -7.36 -1.91
CA LEU A 437 20.50 -6.79 -2.79
C LEU A 437 20.86 -5.36 -3.23
N GLU A 438 21.33 -4.53 -2.27
CA GLU A 438 21.76 -3.16 -2.52
C GLU A 438 22.94 -3.11 -3.50
N GLN A 439 23.91 -4.03 -3.36
CA GLN A 439 25.06 -4.12 -4.27
C GLN A 439 24.62 -4.49 -5.69
N TRP A 440 23.63 -5.37 -5.84
CA TRP A 440 23.07 -5.72 -7.13
C TRP A 440 22.27 -4.57 -7.77
N GLU A 441 21.54 -3.78 -6.98
CA GLU A 441 20.85 -2.58 -7.46
C GLU A 441 21.83 -1.51 -7.95
N GLU A 442 22.88 -1.22 -7.18
CA GLU A 442 23.94 -0.30 -7.57
C GLU A 442 24.67 -0.77 -8.85
N TYR A 443 24.93 -2.06 -8.95
CA TYR A 443 25.58 -2.64 -10.11
C TYR A 443 24.75 -2.49 -11.38
N LYS A 444 23.47 -2.85 -11.32
CA LYS A 444 22.51 -2.66 -12.43
C LYS A 444 22.45 -1.19 -12.86
N ASP A 445 22.31 -0.28 -11.92
CA ASP A 445 22.21 1.16 -12.21
C ASP A 445 23.52 1.68 -12.84
N SER A 446 24.68 1.21 -12.40
CA SER A 446 25.98 1.53 -12.99
C SER A 446 26.04 1.08 -14.46
N ILE A 447 25.74 -0.18 -14.76
CA ILE A 447 25.76 -0.71 -16.14
C ILE A 447 24.76 0.02 -17.03
N LYS A 448 23.57 0.29 -16.53
CA LYS A 448 22.54 1.04 -17.26
C LYS A 448 23.04 2.44 -17.63
N ASN A 449 23.73 3.14 -16.73
CA ASN A 449 24.30 4.45 -16.97
C ASN A 449 25.43 4.39 -18.00
N ASP A 450 26.27 3.37 -17.93
CA ASP A 450 27.34 3.14 -18.90
C ASP A 450 26.76 2.86 -20.29
N LEU A 451 25.72 2.05 -20.40
CA LEU A 451 24.99 1.79 -21.63
C LEU A 451 24.41 3.08 -22.24
N ILE A 452 23.71 3.89 -21.45
CA ILE A 452 23.17 5.17 -21.92
C ILE A 452 24.29 6.10 -22.41
N SER A 453 25.42 6.14 -21.73
CA SER A 453 26.59 6.94 -22.12
C SER A 453 27.19 6.43 -23.45
N ALA A 454 27.34 5.13 -23.59
CA ALA A 454 27.86 4.50 -24.81
C ALA A 454 26.91 4.69 -26.01
N GLU A 455 25.60 4.53 -25.84
CA GLU A 455 24.59 4.79 -26.86
C GLU A 455 24.62 6.25 -27.35
N LYS A 456 24.77 7.22 -26.45
CA LYS A 456 24.93 8.64 -26.81
C LYS A 456 26.21 8.88 -27.65
N LYS A 457 27.32 8.24 -27.28
CA LYS A 457 28.58 8.32 -28.07
C LYS A 457 28.41 7.71 -29.46
N LEU A 458 27.77 6.55 -29.55
CA LEU A 458 27.52 5.87 -30.84
C LEU A 458 26.64 6.72 -31.75
N LYS A 459 25.56 7.29 -31.23
CA LYS A 459 24.68 8.18 -32.01
C LYS A 459 25.41 9.43 -32.51
N LYS A 460 26.30 10.01 -31.70
CA LYS A 460 27.13 11.14 -32.09
C LYS A 460 28.12 10.76 -33.20
N LYS A 461 28.79 9.59 -33.10
CA LYS A 461 29.71 9.07 -34.12
C LYS A 461 28.98 8.81 -35.44
N GLN A 462 27.79 8.19 -35.41
CA GLN A 462 26.98 7.94 -36.59
C GLN A 462 26.53 9.24 -37.28
N SER A 463 26.07 10.22 -36.52
CA SER A 463 25.68 11.55 -37.03
C SER A 463 26.90 12.28 -37.67
N SER A 464 28.07 12.21 -37.04
CA SER A 464 29.29 12.79 -37.59
C SER A 464 29.73 12.10 -38.89
N ASN A 465 29.65 10.76 -38.95
CA ASN A 465 30.00 10.01 -40.17
C ASN A 465 29.02 10.30 -41.31
N ALA A 466 27.73 10.33 -41.03
CA ALA A 466 26.69 10.68 -42.00
C ALA A 466 26.88 12.11 -42.56
N ALA A 467 27.26 13.08 -41.70
CA ALA A 467 27.56 14.42 -42.11
C ALA A 467 28.81 14.49 -43.02
N ALA A 468 29.87 13.74 -42.67
CA ALA A 468 31.09 13.67 -43.48
C ALA A 468 30.84 13.00 -44.83
N GLU A 469 30.01 11.95 -44.86
CA GLU A 469 29.62 11.25 -46.10
C GLU A 469 28.77 12.16 -47.00
N ALA A 470 27.81 12.87 -46.41
CA ALA A 470 27.01 13.88 -47.17
C ALA A 470 27.90 15.00 -47.71
N ASP A 471 28.88 15.51 -46.96
CA ASP A 471 29.81 16.55 -47.42
C ASP A 471 30.72 16.05 -48.54
N SER A 472 31.16 14.79 -48.49
CA SER A 472 31.91 14.11 -49.55
C SER A 472 31.09 13.99 -50.85
N ILE A 473 29.82 13.56 -50.71
CA ILE A 473 28.90 13.46 -51.87
C ILE A 473 28.66 14.83 -52.50
N VAL A 474 28.37 15.84 -51.67
CA VAL A 474 28.17 17.24 -52.14
C VAL A 474 29.41 17.76 -52.84
N THR A 475 30.59 17.53 -52.27
CA THR A 475 31.89 17.97 -52.89
C THR A 475 32.11 17.27 -54.25
N GLY A 476 31.81 15.96 -54.35
CA GLY A 476 31.86 15.23 -55.62
C GLY A 476 30.89 15.78 -56.68
N LEU A 477 29.65 16.05 -56.26
CA LEU A 477 28.62 16.60 -57.14
C LEU A 477 28.97 18.01 -57.62
N ILE A 478 29.61 18.86 -56.81
CA ILE A 478 30.09 20.19 -57.21
C ILE A 478 31.22 20.05 -58.25
N ALA A 479 32.10 19.05 -58.08
CA ALA A 479 33.18 18.84 -59.05
C ALA A 479 32.69 18.36 -60.41
N ASP A 480 31.56 17.62 -60.48
CA ASP A 480 30.94 17.10 -61.72
C ASP A 480 29.97 18.10 -62.35
N ALA A 481 29.75 19.29 -61.80
CA ALA A 481 28.82 20.27 -62.31
C ALA A 481 29.24 20.83 -63.65
N VAL A 482 28.33 20.84 -64.66
CA VAL A 482 28.57 21.29 -66.04
C VAL A 482 27.51 22.34 -66.43
N GLY A 483 27.96 23.41 -67.11
CA GLY A 483 27.08 24.44 -67.63
C GLY A 483 27.20 25.79 -66.94
N ASP A 484 26.50 26.83 -67.45
CA ASP A 484 26.41 28.15 -66.86
C ASP A 484 24.94 28.62 -66.85
N PRO A 485 24.20 28.55 -65.73
CA PRO A 485 24.67 28.14 -64.40
C PRO A 485 24.96 26.60 -64.32
N PRO A 486 25.86 26.17 -63.45
CA PRO A 486 26.21 24.75 -63.31
C PRO A 486 25.03 23.96 -62.76
N ILE A 487 24.70 22.85 -63.46
CA ILE A 487 23.61 21.94 -63.08
C ILE A 487 24.16 20.56 -62.85
N VAL A 488 23.76 19.91 -61.75
CA VAL A 488 24.03 18.54 -61.42
C VAL A 488 22.71 17.77 -61.34
N ILE A 489 22.60 16.64 -61.99
CA ILE A 489 21.48 15.70 -61.87
C ILE A 489 22.04 14.42 -61.29
N HIS A 490 21.60 14.09 -60.08
CA HIS A 490 22.00 12.86 -59.36
C HIS A 490 20.75 12.14 -58.84
N SER A 491 20.67 10.84 -59.03
CA SER A 491 19.62 10.03 -58.40
C SER A 491 20.08 9.58 -57.02
N LEU A 492 19.30 9.87 -56.01
CA LEU A 492 19.48 9.30 -54.65
C LEU A 492 18.81 7.90 -54.69
N GLU A 493 19.60 6.83 -54.63
CA GLU A 493 19.13 5.46 -54.39
C GLU A 493 18.92 5.21 -52.89
#